data_74285a0a9d7f4d99dc386752626d4cdc
#
_entry.id   74285a0a9d7f4d99dc386752626d4cdc
#
_cell.length_a   1.000
_cell.length_b   1.000
_cell.length_c   1.000
_cell.angle_alpha   90.00
_cell.angle_beta   90.00
_cell.angle_gamma   90.00
#
_symmetry.space_group_name_H-M   'P 1'
#
loop_
_entity.id
_entity.type
_entity.pdbx_description
1 polymer ?
#
loop_
_entity_poly.entity_id
_entity_poly.type
_entity_poly.pdbx_seq_one_letter_code
_entity_poly.pdbx_strand_id
1 'polypeptide(L)'
;MRRASRLLAALLAVTLAGGCGGDDPPTPEPWHDGRIFLATGNTTGVYYQLGGGYADVISRHLPGYEARAEPTGASGENITRLVNGDMEIAFSLADTAADAYAGQGAFAGQPQPVRALARVYSNYTHVIVRADAGISRVAELRGKRVSTGSPRSGTDIIAGRLLTAAGLDPEQDVRRARLSLPETVARMRAGKLDALFFSGGLPTPGVADLLAGAPGRFVLLPIADLIEPLNATYGSVYTTAELPADAYGTPTGTATVTVANVILVGGDMPEQLAYDLTRLLFTHQAELGAVHPEGGNFTKQTAAGTDPIPLHPGAARYYQVG
;
A
#
# COMPACT_ATOMS: atom_id res chain seq x y z
N MET A 1 -29.89 77.15 64.61
CA MET A 1 -28.67 76.61 63.99
C MET A 1 -28.88 75.09 63.83
N ARG A 2 -29.36 74.63 62.70
CA ARG A 2 -29.29 73.22 62.32
C ARG A 2 -29.39 73.12 60.80
N ARG A 3 -28.32 72.71 60.10
CA ARG A 3 -28.24 72.53 58.67
C ARG A 3 -28.74 71.16 58.33
N ALA A 4 -29.71 71.06 57.49
CA ALA A 4 -30.23 69.82 56.92
C ALA A 4 -29.49 69.48 55.65
N SER A 5 -28.79 68.32 55.64
CA SER A 5 -28.11 67.73 54.46
C SER A 5 -29.13 66.95 53.65
N ARG A 6 -29.28 67.29 52.40
CA ARG A 6 -30.08 66.53 51.43
C ARG A 6 -29.18 65.48 50.81
N LEU A 7 -29.49 64.19 50.98
CA LEU A 7 -28.89 63.06 50.27
C LEU A 7 -29.61 62.87 48.94
N LEU A 8 -28.86 62.99 47.87
CA LEU A 8 -29.29 62.71 46.49
C LEU A 8 -28.98 61.22 46.21
N ALA A 9 -30.02 60.39 46.06
CA ALA A 9 -29.88 58.98 45.65
C ALA A 9 -29.82 58.93 44.11
N ALA A 10 -28.66 58.57 43.56
CA ALA A 10 -28.51 58.26 42.13
C ALA A 10 -28.83 56.79 41.91
N LEU A 11 -29.92 56.53 41.20
CA LEU A 11 -30.25 55.17 40.70
C LEU A 11 -29.36 54.87 39.50
N LEU A 12 -28.42 53.90 39.65
CA LEU A 12 -27.61 53.33 38.57
C LEU A 12 -28.39 52.16 37.97
N ALA A 13 -28.99 52.37 36.79
CA ALA A 13 -29.58 51.30 36.02
C ALA A 13 -28.50 50.49 35.32
N VAL A 14 -28.19 49.27 35.82
CA VAL A 14 -27.31 48.31 35.17
C VAL A 14 -28.14 47.54 34.11
N THR A 15 -27.97 47.90 32.85
CA THR A 15 -28.49 47.09 31.72
C THR A 15 -27.58 45.88 31.56
N LEU A 16 -28.06 44.69 32.01
CA LEU A 16 -27.52 43.41 31.64
C LEU A 16 -27.83 43.13 30.16
N ALA A 17 -26.90 43.45 29.27
CA ALA A 17 -26.90 42.91 27.91
C ALA A 17 -26.46 41.44 28.03
N GLY A 18 -27.43 40.50 28.05
CA GLY A 18 -27.19 39.10 27.91
C GLY A 18 -26.69 38.80 26.49
N GLY A 19 -25.38 38.72 26.29
CA GLY A 19 -24.79 38.15 25.11
C GLY A 19 -25.01 36.64 25.16
N CYS A 20 -25.97 36.11 24.38
CA CYS A 20 -25.97 34.70 23.99
C CYS A 20 -24.80 34.49 23.01
N GLY A 21 -23.60 34.36 23.53
CA GLY A 21 -22.52 33.67 22.82
C GLY A 21 -22.86 32.18 22.87
N GLY A 22 -23.33 31.63 21.76
CA GLY A 22 -23.37 30.19 21.61
C GLY A 22 -21.93 29.73 21.62
N ASP A 23 -21.48 29.15 22.72
CA ASP A 23 -20.28 28.35 22.73
C ASP A 23 -20.61 27.11 21.92
N ASP A 24 -20.30 27.14 20.61
CA ASP A 24 -20.23 25.93 19.84
C ASP A 24 -19.22 25.03 20.55
N PRO A 25 -19.55 23.74 20.82
CA PRO A 25 -18.60 22.83 21.44
C PRO A 25 -17.31 22.85 20.62
N PRO A 26 -16.13 22.92 21.27
CA PRO A 26 -14.87 22.95 20.57
C PRO A 26 -14.84 21.78 19.60
N THR A 27 -14.62 22.06 18.32
CA THR A 27 -14.40 21.01 17.32
C THR A 27 -13.24 20.15 17.83
N PRO A 28 -13.40 18.83 17.93
CA PRO A 28 -12.31 17.96 18.38
C PRO A 28 -11.06 18.25 17.53
N GLU A 29 -9.92 18.38 18.17
CA GLU A 29 -8.67 18.54 17.44
C GLU A 29 -8.46 17.34 16.51
N PRO A 30 -8.02 17.58 15.27
CA PRO A 30 -7.74 16.48 14.33
C PRO A 30 -6.69 15.51 14.91
N TRP A 31 -6.89 14.22 14.70
CA TRP A 31 -5.95 13.18 15.11
C TRP A 31 -4.59 13.42 14.43
N HIS A 32 -3.47 13.27 15.17
CA HIS A 32 -2.10 13.58 14.72
C HIS A 32 -1.94 14.99 14.11
N ASP A 33 -2.53 15.99 14.74
CA ASP A 33 -2.52 17.39 14.26
C ASP A 33 -3.02 17.55 12.82
N GLY A 34 -3.89 16.64 12.36
CA GLY A 34 -4.43 16.63 11.00
C GLY A 34 -3.44 16.17 9.92
N ARG A 35 -2.33 15.54 10.27
CA ARG A 35 -1.36 15.03 9.30
C ARG A 35 -1.52 13.55 9.09
N ILE A 36 -1.54 13.13 7.82
CA ILE A 36 -1.65 11.72 7.42
C ILE A 36 -0.54 11.42 6.42
N PHE A 37 0.43 10.60 6.83
CA PHE A 37 1.48 10.10 5.95
C PHE A 37 1.15 8.70 5.47
N LEU A 38 1.25 8.48 4.15
CA LEU A 38 0.98 7.21 3.51
C LEU A 38 2.30 6.54 3.12
N ALA A 39 2.63 5.42 3.74
CA ALA A 39 3.76 4.59 3.32
C ALA A 39 3.40 3.82 2.05
N THR A 40 4.14 4.02 0.99
CA THR A 40 3.81 3.54 -0.35
C THR A 40 4.82 2.52 -0.90
N GLY A 41 5.68 2.92 -1.80
CA GLY A 41 6.69 2.07 -2.41
C GLY A 41 7.66 2.86 -3.28
N ASN A 42 8.30 2.19 -4.22
CA ASN A 42 9.22 2.83 -5.15
C ASN A 42 8.50 3.86 -6.02
N THR A 43 9.14 4.97 -6.32
CA THR A 43 8.57 6.11 -7.08
C THR A 43 8.10 5.75 -8.49
N THR A 44 8.59 4.65 -9.07
CA THR A 44 8.15 4.11 -10.38
C THR A 44 7.18 2.93 -10.24
N GLY A 45 6.63 2.69 -9.04
CA GLY A 45 5.66 1.66 -8.74
C GLY A 45 4.25 2.23 -8.54
N VAL A 46 3.25 1.34 -8.62
CA VAL A 46 1.83 1.71 -8.54
C VAL A 46 1.43 2.21 -7.15
N TYR A 47 2.00 1.68 -6.07
CA TYR A 47 1.74 2.17 -4.71
C TYR A 47 2.02 3.67 -4.56
N TYR A 48 3.13 4.15 -5.13
CA TYR A 48 3.48 5.57 -5.01
C TYR A 48 2.51 6.46 -5.78
N GLN A 49 2.11 6.05 -6.98
CA GLN A 49 1.14 6.81 -7.78
C GLN A 49 -0.24 6.84 -7.12
N LEU A 50 -0.80 5.68 -6.76
CA LEU A 50 -2.11 5.60 -6.10
C LEU A 50 -2.10 6.21 -4.70
N GLY A 51 -1.00 6.05 -3.95
CA GLY A 51 -0.84 6.69 -2.65
C GLY A 51 -0.83 8.21 -2.76
N GLY A 52 -0.18 8.77 -3.80
CA GLY A 52 -0.24 10.19 -4.12
C GLY A 52 -1.66 10.66 -4.42
N GLY A 53 -2.36 9.96 -5.32
CA GLY A 53 -3.75 10.26 -5.64
C GLY A 53 -4.67 10.15 -4.42
N TYR A 54 -4.46 9.16 -3.57
CA TYR A 54 -5.25 9.01 -2.35
C TYR A 54 -4.95 10.10 -1.32
N ALA A 55 -3.69 10.50 -1.17
CA ALA A 55 -3.30 11.63 -0.33
C ALA A 55 -3.96 12.95 -0.79
N ASP A 56 -4.00 13.18 -2.11
CA ASP A 56 -4.68 14.33 -2.70
C ASP A 56 -6.21 14.30 -2.45
N VAL A 57 -6.85 13.12 -2.54
CA VAL A 57 -8.26 12.93 -2.22
C VAL A 57 -8.52 13.23 -0.74
N ILE A 58 -7.71 12.71 0.16
CA ILE A 58 -7.83 12.97 1.61
C ILE A 58 -7.73 14.48 1.88
N SER A 59 -6.67 15.12 1.40
CA SER A 59 -6.43 16.55 1.64
C SER A 59 -7.53 17.45 1.10
N ARG A 60 -8.17 17.08 -0.02
CA ARG A 60 -9.27 17.87 -0.62
C ARG A 60 -10.63 17.61 0.00
N HIS A 61 -10.88 16.41 0.51
CA HIS A 61 -12.24 15.97 0.87
C HIS A 61 -12.42 15.58 2.34
N LEU A 62 -11.36 15.70 3.16
CA LEU A 62 -11.42 15.47 4.60
C LEU A 62 -10.98 16.74 5.35
N PRO A 63 -11.93 17.61 5.74
CA PRO A 63 -11.62 18.86 6.42
C PRO A 63 -10.77 18.65 7.68
N GLY A 64 -9.74 19.46 7.86
CA GLY A 64 -8.84 19.40 8.99
C GLY A 64 -7.67 18.40 8.82
N TYR A 65 -7.57 17.73 7.66
CA TYR A 65 -6.47 16.79 7.39
C TYR A 65 -5.70 17.17 6.13
N GLU A 66 -4.37 17.07 6.23
CA GLU A 66 -3.45 17.10 5.10
C GLU A 66 -2.76 15.73 4.99
N ALA A 67 -2.75 15.15 3.80
CA ALA A 67 -2.14 13.86 3.57
C ALA A 67 -0.99 13.94 2.56
N ARG A 68 0.00 13.05 2.73
CA ARG A 68 1.17 12.97 1.87
C ARG A 68 1.63 11.53 1.67
N ALA A 69 1.92 11.18 0.42
CA ALA A 69 2.52 9.91 0.09
C ALA A 69 4.04 9.95 0.25
N GLU A 70 4.60 9.00 0.97
CA GLU A 70 6.04 8.87 1.19
C GLU A 70 6.58 7.64 0.44
N PRO A 71 7.66 7.78 -0.33
CA PRO A 71 8.32 6.66 -0.98
C PRO A 71 9.04 5.79 0.06
N THR A 72 8.94 4.48 -0.09
CA THR A 72 9.51 3.49 0.82
C THR A 72 10.05 2.27 0.07
N GLY A 73 10.56 1.29 0.82
CA GLY A 73 10.84 -0.05 0.31
C GLY A 73 9.60 -0.93 0.11
N ALA A 74 8.39 -0.44 0.41
CA ALA A 74 7.10 -1.13 0.35
C ALA A 74 6.83 -2.10 1.52
N SER A 75 5.92 -3.03 1.35
CA SER A 75 5.10 -3.80 2.33
C SER A 75 5.68 -3.96 3.74
N GLY A 76 6.77 -4.65 3.93
CA GLY A 76 7.31 -4.90 5.27
C GLY A 76 7.89 -3.66 5.94
N GLU A 77 8.52 -2.74 5.17
CA GLU A 77 8.95 -1.44 5.69
C GLU A 77 7.73 -0.59 6.06
N ASN A 78 6.69 -0.60 5.22
CA ASN A 78 5.46 0.16 5.45
C ASN A 78 4.78 -0.26 6.75
N ILE A 79 4.63 -1.56 6.98
CA ILE A 79 4.06 -2.10 8.21
C ILE A 79 4.91 -1.70 9.42
N THR A 80 6.24 -1.78 9.31
CA THR A 80 7.13 -1.37 10.40
C THR A 80 6.96 0.12 10.73
N ARG A 81 6.91 0.99 9.73
CA ARG A 81 6.70 2.43 9.92
C ARG A 81 5.32 2.75 10.51
N LEU A 82 4.28 2.03 10.04
CA LEU A 82 2.93 2.16 10.57
C LEU A 82 2.87 1.83 12.07
N VAL A 83 3.44 0.69 12.46
CA VAL A 83 3.42 0.23 13.86
C VAL A 83 4.29 1.09 14.78
N ASN A 84 5.36 1.69 14.24
CA ASN A 84 6.18 2.63 14.98
C ASN A 84 5.52 4.03 15.14
N GLY A 85 4.40 4.31 14.46
CA GLY A 85 3.74 5.61 14.45
C GLY A 85 4.44 6.64 13.55
N ASP A 86 5.30 6.20 12.63
CA ASP A 86 5.94 7.08 11.64
C ASP A 86 5.02 7.40 10.46
N MET A 87 3.98 6.59 10.26
CA MET A 87 2.99 6.67 9.18
C MET A 87 1.61 6.27 9.69
N GLU A 88 0.56 6.87 9.12
CA GLU A 88 -0.84 6.62 9.51
C GLU A 88 -1.51 5.58 8.62
N ILE A 89 -1.06 5.46 7.37
CA ILE A 89 -1.60 4.53 6.37
C ILE A 89 -0.45 3.77 5.71
N ALA A 90 -0.63 2.48 5.46
CA ALA A 90 0.37 1.65 4.79
C ALA A 90 -0.25 0.82 3.66
N PHE A 91 0.35 0.88 2.46
CA PHE A 91 0.08 -0.08 1.40
C PHE A 91 0.89 -1.35 1.62
N SER A 92 0.26 -2.51 1.52
CA SER A 92 0.94 -3.80 1.68
C SER A 92 0.35 -4.87 0.78
N LEU A 93 1.19 -5.84 0.39
CA LEU A 93 0.69 -7.13 -0.11
C LEU A 93 -0.01 -7.88 1.03
N ALA A 94 -1.08 -8.58 0.70
CA ALA A 94 -1.90 -9.32 1.67
C ALA A 94 -1.11 -10.45 2.35
N ASP A 95 -0.19 -11.10 1.64
CA ASP A 95 0.68 -12.13 2.20
C ASP A 95 1.64 -11.59 3.26
N THR A 96 2.26 -10.44 2.99
CA THR A 96 3.15 -9.74 3.93
C THR A 96 2.38 -9.21 5.14
N ALA A 97 1.17 -8.70 4.91
CA ALA A 97 0.28 -8.23 5.99
C ALA A 97 -0.20 -9.40 6.87
N ALA A 98 -0.50 -10.57 6.27
CA ALA A 98 -0.86 -11.79 6.99
C ALA A 98 0.30 -12.29 7.87
N ASP A 99 1.53 -12.32 7.32
CA ASP A 99 2.73 -12.65 8.11
C ASP A 99 2.91 -11.69 9.29
N ALA A 100 2.76 -10.40 9.06
CA ALA A 100 2.89 -9.39 10.11
C ALA A 100 1.83 -9.55 11.19
N TYR A 101 0.58 -9.72 10.82
CA TYR A 101 -0.53 -9.94 11.75
C TYR A 101 -0.35 -11.21 12.58
N ALA A 102 0.12 -12.29 11.95
CA ALA A 102 0.36 -13.57 12.61
C ALA A 102 1.72 -13.65 13.36
N GLY A 103 2.59 -12.65 13.23
CA GLY A 103 3.95 -12.71 13.77
C GLY A 103 4.81 -13.78 13.11
N GLN A 104 4.75 -13.89 11.80
CA GLN A 104 5.46 -14.88 10.97
C GLN A 104 6.46 -14.21 10.03
N GLY A 105 7.24 -15.01 9.30
CA GLY A 105 8.18 -14.53 8.31
C GLY A 105 9.15 -13.47 8.87
N ALA A 106 9.17 -12.29 8.25
CA ALA A 106 10.02 -11.17 8.69
C ALA A 106 9.59 -10.57 10.06
N PHE A 107 8.42 -10.95 10.58
CA PHE A 107 7.86 -10.51 11.86
C PHE A 107 7.81 -11.64 12.90
N ALA A 108 8.60 -12.70 12.72
CA ALA A 108 8.57 -13.91 13.53
C ALA A 108 8.64 -13.60 15.05
N GLY A 109 7.65 -14.10 15.79
CA GLY A 109 7.50 -13.90 17.23
C GLY A 109 6.97 -12.53 17.66
N GLN A 110 6.62 -11.65 16.70
CA GLN A 110 6.14 -10.30 16.96
C GLN A 110 4.88 -9.98 16.11
N PRO A 111 3.69 -10.49 16.49
CA PRO A 111 2.45 -10.13 15.82
C PRO A 111 2.22 -8.62 15.85
N GLN A 112 1.85 -8.03 14.70
CA GLN A 112 1.69 -6.60 14.55
C GLN A 112 0.21 -6.19 14.69
N PRO A 113 -0.13 -5.14 15.47
CA PRO A 113 -1.50 -4.73 15.75
C PRO A 113 -2.13 -3.93 14.60
N VAL A 114 -2.00 -4.41 13.38
CA VAL A 114 -2.54 -3.74 12.18
C VAL A 114 -4.02 -4.05 11.97
N ARG A 115 -4.72 -3.14 11.31
CA ARG A 115 -6.10 -3.27 10.85
C ARG A 115 -6.18 -2.89 9.38
N ALA A 116 -7.12 -3.47 8.65
CA ALA A 116 -7.33 -3.16 7.26
C ALA A 116 -8.45 -2.12 7.07
N LEU A 117 -8.26 -1.17 6.17
CA LEU A 117 -9.34 -0.35 5.64
C LEU A 117 -10.02 -1.03 4.46
N ALA A 118 -9.24 -1.63 3.56
CA ALA A 118 -9.73 -2.25 2.35
C ALA A 118 -8.72 -3.24 1.76
N ARG A 119 -9.22 -4.29 1.14
CA ARG A 119 -8.54 -4.98 0.05
C ARG A 119 -8.78 -4.17 -1.23
N VAL A 120 -7.73 -3.90 -1.98
CA VAL A 120 -7.81 -3.12 -3.21
C VAL A 120 -7.47 -4.00 -4.43
N TYR A 121 -6.76 -3.51 -5.42
CA TYR A 121 -6.37 -4.28 -6.60
C TYR A 121 -5.40 -5.42 -6.28
N SER A 122 -5.13 -6.29 -7.26
CA SER A 122 -4.13 -7.36 -7.15
C SER A 122 -2.83 -6.98 -7.85
N ASN A 123 -1.71 -7.27 -7.19
CA ASN A 123 -0.41 -7.20 -7.83
C ASN A 123 -0.16 -8.48 -8.63
N TYR A 124 0.45 -8.31 -9.79
CA TYR A 124 0.98 -9.35 -10.65
C TYR A 124 2.48 -9.50 -10.40
N THR A 125 2.96 -10.73 -10.29
CA THR A 125 4.38 -10.98 -10.09
C THR A 125 5.08 -11.09 -11.44
N HIS A 126 5.93 -10.12 -11.74
CA HIS A 126 6.76 -10.11 -12.93
C HIS A 126 8.08 -10.81 -12.63
N VAL A 127 8.42 -11.84 -13.39
CA VAL A 127 9.78 -12.40 -13.43
C VAL A 127 10.32 -12.09 -14.82
N ILE A 128 11.31 -11.20 -14.88
CA ILE A 128 11.86 -10.73 -16.14
C ILE A 128 13.31 -11.16 -16.23
N VAL A 129 13.67 -11.78 -17.35
CA VAL A 129 15.04 -12.26 -17.61
C VAL A 129 15.60 -11.63 -18.88
N ARG A 130 16.90 -11.62 -19.00
CA ARG A 130 17.55 -11.30 -20.28
C ARG A 130 17.28 -12.42 -21.28
N ALA A 131 16.87 -12.05 -22.49
CA ALA A 131 16.55 -13.02 -23.56
C ALA A 131 17.74 -13.91 -23.93
N ASP A 132 18.98 -13.40 -23.80
CA ASP A 132 20.22 -14.12 -24.09
C ASP A 132 20.75 -14.97 -22.91
N ALA A 133 20.05 -14.98 -21.77
CA ALA A 133 20.51 -15.70 -20.57
C ALA A 133 20.19 -17.21 -20.56
N GLY A 134 19.38 -17.70 -21.52
CA GLY A 134 18.99 -19.11 -21.62
C GLY A 134 18.14 -19.57 -20.44
N ILE A 135 17.30 -18.67 -19.89
CA ILE A 135 16.43 -18.94 -18.72
C ILE A 135 14.99 -19.02 -19.22
N SER A 136 14.32 -20.14 -18.97
CA SER A 136 12.93 -20.42 -19.35
C SER A 136 12.01 -20.69 -18.15
N ARG A 137 12.58 -20.96 -16.96
CA ARG A 137 11.87 -21.24 -15.70
C ARG A 137 12.68 -20.77 -14.48
N VAL A 138 12.00 -20.54 -13.35
CA VAL A 138 12.62 -20.01 -12.12
C VAL A 138 13.74 -20.89 -11.59
N ALA A 139 13.63 -22.22 -11.70
CA ALA A 139 14.69 -23.14 -11.26
C ALA A 139 16.06 -22.93 -11.96
N GLU A 140 16.08 -22.34 -13.15
CA GLU A 140 17.28 -22.04 -13.92
C GLU A 140 17.97 -20.73 -13.49
N LEU A 141 17.42 -20.05 -12.48
CA LEU A 141 18.06 -18.89 -11.85
C LEU A 141 19.26 -19.29 -10.95
N ARG A 142 19.52 -20.59 -10.75
CA ARG A 142 20.68 -21.07 -9.97
C ARG A 142 21.98 -20.43 -10.47
N GLY A 143 22.72 -19.79 -9.55
CA GLY A 143 23.98 -19.09 -9.83
C GLY A 143 23.84 -17.76 -10.55
N LYS A 144 22.63 -17.34 -10.95
CA LYS A 144 22.37 -16.08 -11.68
C LYS A 144 22.33 -14.87 -10.74
N ARG A 145 22.55 -13.69 -11.32
CA ARG A 145 22.44 -12.40 -10.61
C ARG A 145 20.99 -11.94 -10.67
N VAL A 146 20.30 -11.95 -9.54
CA VAL A 146 18.84 -11.75 -9.47
C VAL A 146 18.50 -10.60 -8.54
N SER A 147 17.73 -9.63 -9.01
CA SER A 147 17.09 -8.64 -8.13
C SER A 147 15.78 -9.19 -7.61
N THR A 148 15.60 -9.14 -6.29
CA THR A 148 14.38 -9.62 -5.61
C THR A 148 13.53 -8.49 -5.04
N GLY A 149 13.79 -7.23 -5.44
CA GLY A 149 13.10 -6.05 -4.91
C GLY A 149 13.85 -5.39 -3.76
N SER A 150 13.30 -4.30 -3.24
CA SER A 150 13.87 -3.59 -2.09
C SER A 150 13.93 -4.50 -0.86
N PRO A 151 14.89 -4.29 0.05
CA PRO A 151 14.95 -5.07 1.28
C PRO A 151 13.63 -5.07 2.04
N ARG A 152 13.15 -6.23 2.45
CA ARG A 152 11.89 -6.40 3.20
C ARG A 152 10.62 -5.95 2.45
N SER A 153 10.70 -5.67 1.14
CA SER A 153 9.50 -5.39 0.33
C SER A 153 8.63 -6.65 0.16
N GLY A 154 7.37 -6.46 -0.18
CA GLY A 154 6.51 -7.58 -0.59
C GLY A 154 7.09 -8.33 -1.81
N THR A 155 7.74 -7.62 -2.73
CA THR A 155 8.49 -8.24 -3.84
C THR A 155 9.61 -9.14 -3.34
N ASP A 156 10.40 -8.71 -2.35
CA ASP A 156 11.52 -9.51 -1.80
C ASP A 156 11.00 -10.78 -1.10
N ILE A 157 9.84 -10.68 -0.44
CA ILE A 157 9.17 -11.81 0.21
C ILE A 157 8.65 -12.81 -0.82
N ILE A 158 7.84 -12.37 -1.79
CA ILE A 158 7.28 -13.29 -2.80
C ILE A 158 8.36 -13.89 -3.71
N ALA A 159 9.42 -13.13 -4.03
CA ALA A 159 10.56 -13.64 -4.78
C ALA A 159 11.27 -14.77 -4.03
N GLY A 160 11.50 -14.61 -2.72
CA GLY A 160 12.06 -15.66 -1.88
C GLY A 160 11.18 -16.91 -1.86
N ARG A 161 9.87 -16.75 -1.72
CA ARG A 161 8.88 -17.84 -1.74
C ARG A 161 8.85 -18.58 -3.08
N LEU A 162 8.87 -17.84 -4.19
CA LEU A 162 8.90 -18.44 -5.54
C LEU A 162 10.22 -19.17 -5.82
N LEU A 163 11.35 -18.65 -5.38
CA LEU A 163 12.62 -19.36 -5.47
C LEU A 163 12.57 -20.66 -4.68
N THR A 164 12.04 -20.64 -3.44
CA THR A 164 11.87 -21.84 -2.62
C THR A 164 10.90 -22.84 -3.28
N ALA A 165 9.77 -22.37 -3.81
CA ALA A 165 8.80 -23.21 -4.52
C ALA A 165 9.41 -23.85 -5.78
N ALA A 166 10.39 -23.21 -6.40
CA ALA A 166 11.15 -23.73 -7.54
C ALA A 166 12.34 -24.64 -7.14
N GLY A 167 12.50 -24.96 -5.84
CA GLY A 167 13.58 -25.82 -5.32
C GLY A 167 14.94 -25.12 -5.20
N LEU A 168 14.94 -23.80 -5.03
CA LEU A 168 16.15 -23.00 -4.82
C LEU A 168 16.18 -22.44 -3.40
N ASP A 169 17.37 -22.41 -2.79
CA ASP A 169 17.63 -21.61 -1.60
C ASP A 169 17.84 -20.15 -2.03
N PRO A 170 16.97 -19.21 -1.58
CA PRO A 170 17.07 -17.82 -1.99
C PRO A 170 18.36 -17.11 -1.59
N GLU A 171 19.06 -17.58 -0.56
CA GLU A 171 20.29 -16.95 -0.06
C GLU A 171 21.57 -17.62 -0.58
N GLN A 172 21.49 -18.89 -1.00
CA GLN A 172 22.67 -19.67 -1.40
C GLN A 172 22.70 -19.97 -2.89
N ASP A 173 21.54 -20.23 -3.51
CA ASP A 173 21.47 -20.71 -4.88
C ASP A 173 21.43 -19.61 -5.94
N VAL A 174 21.19 -18.35 -5.55
CA VAL A 174 21.19 -17.20 -6.47
C VAL A 174 22.12 -16.10 -5.94
N ARG A 175 22.68 -15.30 -6.85
CA ARG A 175 23.40 -14.09 -6.45
C ARG A 175 22.37 -12.98 -6.23
N ARG A 176 21.72 -13.03 -5.06
CA ARG A 176 20.61 -12.18 -4.70
C ARG A 176 21.05 -10.73 -4.51
N ALA A 177 20.33 -9.80 -5.13
CA ALA A 177 20.47 -8.36 -4.93
C ALA A 177 19.10 -7.80 -4.52
N ARG A 178 19.06 -7.11 -3.38
CA ARG A 178 17.86 -6.44 -2.87
C ARG A 178 17.95 -4.97 -3.27
N LEU A 179 17.20 -4.60 -4.33
CA LEU A 179 17.32 -3.30 -4.98
C LEU A 179 15.93 -2.69 -5.22
N SER A 180 15.86 -1.37 -5.19
CA SER A 180 14.66 -0.64 -5.63
C SER A 180 14.37 -0.91 -7.11
N LEU A 181 13.13 -0.71 -7.56
CA LEU A 181 12.78 -0.91 -8.97
C LEU A 181 13.59 -0.01 -9.92
N PRO A 182 13.75 1.31 -9.66
CA PRO A 182 14.60 2.16 -10.50
C PRO A 182 16.04 1.65 -10.62
N GLU A 183 16.64 1.23 -9.50
CA GLU A 183 18.00 0.70 -9.49
C GLU A 183 18.09 -0.65 -10.21
N THR A 184 17.09 -1.52 -10.02
CA THR A 184 16.97 -2.80 -10.72
C THR A 184 16.90 -2.59 -12.23
N VAL A 185 16.07 -1.69 -12.71
CA VAL A 185 15.94 -1.35 -14.14
C VAL A 185 17.26 -0.84 -14.71
N ALA A 186 17.93 0.08 -14.00
CA ALA A 186 19.25 0.58 -14.42
C ALA A 186 20.29 -0.54 -14.52
N ARG A 187 20.34 -1.47 -13.56
CA ARG A 187 21.26 -2.60 -13.58
C ARG A 187 20.93 -3.65 -14.62
N MET A 188 19.64 -3.91 -14.89
CA MET A 188 19.20 -4.78 -15.99
C MET A 188 19.66 -4.24 -17.34
N ARG A 189 19.43 -2.94 -17.61
CA ARG A 189 19.89 -2.27 -18.82
C ARG A 189 21.40 -2.32 -19.01
N ALA A 190 22.13 -2.17 -17.92
CA ALA A 190 23.60 -2.24 -17.91
C ALA A 190 24.16 -3.68 -17.98
N GLY A 191 23.32 -4.73 -18.06
CA GLY A 191 23.75 -6.13 -18.09
C GLY A 191 24.39 -6.61 -16.77
N LYS A 192 24.14 -5.90 -15.66
CA LYS A 192 24.65 -6.24 -14.33
C LYS A 192 23.77 -7.23 -13.58
N LEU A 193 22.57 -7.50 -14.06
CA LEU A 193 21.63 -8.51 -13.58
C LEU A 193 21.21 -9.42 -14.74
N ASP A 194 20.89 -10.66 -14.43
CA ASP A 194 20.40 -11.67 -15.36
C ASP A 194 18.87 -11.78 -15.29
N ALA A 195 18.29 -11.51 -14.11
CA ALA A 195 16.86 -11.55 -13.86
C ALA A 195 16.43 -10.53 -12.80
N LEU A 196 15.15 -10.23 -12.78
CA LEU A 196 14.48 -9.49 -11.70
C LEU A 196 13.14 -10.12 -11.36
N PHE A 197 12.74 -9.95 -10.10
CA PHE A 197 11.37 -10.09 -9.63
C PHE A 197 10.80 -8.69 -9.34
N PHE A 198 9.53 -8.50 -9.63
CA PHE A 198 8.77 -7.34 -9.20
C PHE A 198 7.29 -7.70 -9.06
N SER A 199 6.68 -7.34 -7.93
CA SER A 199 5.23 -7.48 -7.71
C SER A 199 4.59 -6.11 -7.77
N GLY A 200 3.69 -5.89 -8.75
CA GLY A 200 3.05 -4.59 -8.97
C GLY A 200 1.73 -4.70 -9.74
N GLY A 201 0.94 -3.62 -9.71
CA GLY A 201 -0.25 -3.46 -10.54
C GLY A 201 0.11 -3.22 -12.02
N LEU A 202 -0.89 -3.21 -12.88
CA LEU A 202 -0.73 -3.12 -14.33
C LEU A 202 -1.26 -1.78 -14.90
N PRO A 203 -0.48 -1.15 -15.81
CA PRO A 203 0.94 -1.38 -16.05
C PRO A 203 1.81 -0.80 -14.91
N THR A 204 2.89 -1.48 -14.54
CA THR A 204 3.89 -0.88 -13.64
C THR A 204 4.85 0.02 -14.46
N PRO A 205 4.94 1.33 -14.18
CA PRO A 205 5.73 2.24 -15.02
C PRO A 205 7.19 1.85 -15.18
N GLY A 206 7.87 1.45 -14.11
CA GLY A 206 9.27 1.01 -14.18
C GLY A 206 9.50 -0.26 -15.00
N VAL A 207 8.52 -1.18 -15.03
CA VAL A 207 8.54 -2.39 -15.87
C VAL A 207 8.28 -2.03 -17.33
N ALA A 208 7.28 -1.18 -17.59
CA ALA A 208 6.98 -0.69 -18.94
C ALA A 208 8.20 0.02 -19.55
N ASP A 209 8.86 0.88 -18.77
CA ASP A 209 10.07 1.57 -19.19
C ASP A 209 11.20 0.58 -19.53
N LEU A 210 11.43 -0.47 -18.74
CA LEU A 210 12.44 -1.49 -19.03
C LEU A 210 12.18 -2.21 -20.35
N LEU A 211 10.95 -2.68 -20.56
CA LEU A 211 10.58 -3.49 -21.72
C LEU A 211 10.53 -2.66 -23.00
N ALA A 212 9.89 -1.48 -22.97
CA ALA A 212 9.80 -0.58 -24.11
C ALA A 212 11.16 0.02 -24.48
N GLY A 213 12.03 0.30 -23.51
CA GLY A 213 13.35 0.89 -23.75
C GLY A 213 14.37 -0.04 -24.39
N ALA A 214 14.10 -1.35 -24.49
CA ALA A 214 14.98 -2.34 -25.11
C ALA A 214 14.17 -3.54 -25.65
N PRO A 215 13.40 -3.34 -26.74
CA PRO A 215 12.54 -4.39 -27.31
C PRO A 215 13.30 -5.68 -27.62
N GLY A 216 12.74 -6.83 -27.22
CA GLY A 216 13.32 -8.15 -27.44
C GLY A 216 14.53 -8.49 -26.58
N ARG A 217 15.06 -7.56 -25.81
CA ARG A 217 16.22 -7.82 -24.92
C ARG A 217 15.83 -8.49 -23.61
N PHE A 218 14.61 -8.32 -23.18
CA PHE A 218 14.04 -8.85 -21.95
C PHE A 218 12.77 -9.61 -22.24
N VAL A 219 12.51 -10.68 -21.50
CA VAL A 219 11.32 -11.52 -21.62
C VAL A 219 10.70 -11.77 -20.25
N LEU A 220 9.37 -11.84 -20.21
CA LEU A 220 8.62 -12.25 -19.03
C LEU A 220 8.60 -13.78 -18.96
N LEU A 221 8.90 -14.36 -17.79
CA LEU A 221 8.80 -15.80 -17.55
C LEU A 221 7.41 -16.16 -17.06
N PRO A 222 6.77 -17.23 -17.58
CA PRO A 222 5.59 -17.83 -16.97
C PRO A 222 5.98 -18.49 -15.63
N ILE A 223 5.16 -18.26 -14.59
CA ILE A 223 5.39 -18.77 -13.23
C ILE A 223 4.14 -19.35 -12.56
N ALA A 224 3.03 -19.47 -13.29
CA ALA A 224 1.77 -20.00 -12.76
C ALA A 224 1.86 -21.48 -12.31
N ASP A 225 2.83 -22.24 -12.83
CA ASP A 225 3.14 -23.61 -12.43
C ASP A 225 3.65 -23.71 -10.98
N LEU A 226 4.12 -22.61 -10.39
CA LEU A 226 4.55 -22.55 -8.99
C LEU A 226 3.41 -22.32 -7.98
N ILE A 227 2.16 -22.17 -8.43
CA ILE A 227 1.04 -21.82 -7.54
C ILE A 227 0.76 -22.91 -6.49
N GLU A 228 0.80 -24.19 -6.87
CA GLU A 228 0.51 -25.30 -5.95
C GLU A 228 1.54 -25.40 -4.82
N PRO A 229 2.87 -25.50 -5.10
CA PRO A 229 3.86 -25.54 -4.04
C PRO A 229 3.91 -24.26 -3.20
N LEU A 230 3.59 -23.10 -3.81
CA LEU A 230 3.51 -21.82 -3.11
C LEU A 230 2.36 -21.83 -2.08
N ASN A 231 1.14 -22.19 -2.50
CA ASN A 231 -0.03 -22.23 -1.63
C ASN A 231 0.04 -23.34 -0.59
N ALA A 232 0.64 -24.48 -0.91
CA ALA A 232 0.86 -25.55 0.05
C ALA A 232 1.73 -25.12 1.23
N THR A 233 2.68 -24.21 1.01
CA THR A 233 3.62 -23.74 2.03
C THR A 233 3.12 -22.50 2.77
N TYR A 234 2.50 -21.54 2.06
CA TYR A 234 2.22 -20.20 2.58
C TYR A 234 0.71 -19.86 2.66
N GLY A 235 -0.17 -20.85 2.40
CA GLY A 235 -1.63 -20.66 2.41
C GLY A 235 -2.18 -20.09 1.10
N SER A 236 -3.51 -20.15 0.95
CA SER A 236 -4.22 -19.80 -0.29
C SER A 236 -4.36 -18.27 -0.52
N VAL A 237 -3.30 -17.51 -0.27
CA VAL A 237 -3.28 -16.05 -0.49
C VAL A 237 -2.89 -15.67 -1.92
N TYR A 238 -2.37 -16.65 -2.69
CA TYR A 238 -1.94 -16.45 -4.05
C TYR A 238 -2.94 -17.05 -5.03
N THR A 239 -3.12 -16.38 -6.17
CA THR A 239 -3.93 -16.87 -7.29
C THR A 239 -3.15 -16.79 -8.59
N THR A 240 -3.64 -17.43 -9.64
CA THR A 240 -3.06 -17.32 -10.97
C THR A 240 -3.81 -16.29 -11.80
N ALA A 241 -3.09 -15.59 -12.68
CA ALA A 241 -3.67 -14.72 -13.69
C ALA A 241 -2.75 -14.66 -14.91
N GLU A 242 -3.17 -13.97 -15.94
CA GLU A 242 -2.36 -13.65 -17.10
C GLU A 242 -1.92 -12.18 -17.03
N LEU A 243 -0.64 -11.92 -17.22
CA LEU A 243 -0.12 -10.60 -17.58
C LEU A 243 -0.54 -10.34 -19.02
N PRO A 244 -1.48 -9.40 -19.29
CA PRO A 244 -1.97 -9.18 -20.65
C PRO A 244 -0.85 -8.66 -21.56
N ALA A 245 -0.86 -9.11 -22.81
CA ALA A 245 0.15 -8.70 -23.80
C ALA A 245 0.21 -7.19 -24.01
N ASP A 246 -0.95 -6.53 -24.00
CA ASP A 246 -1.11 -5.09 -24.21
C ASP A 246 -0.60 -4.24 -23.02
N ALA A 247 -0.52 -4.81 -21.82
CA ALA A 247 0.00 -4.09 -20.65
C ALA A 247 1.45 -3.59 -20.88
N TYR A 248 2.24 -4.33 -21.66
CA TYR A 248 3.65 -4.02 -21.92
C TYR A 248 4.06 -4.16 -23.39
N GLY A 249 3.10 -4.35 -24.32
CA GLY A 249 3.38 -4.55 -25.73
C GLY A 249 4.18 -5.83 -26.04
N THR A 250 3.96 -6.89 -25.25
CA THR A 250 4.60 -8.20 -25.48
C THR A 250 3.84 -8.99 -26.55
N PRO A 251 4.49 -9.96 -27.26
CA PRO A 251 3.84 -10.72 -28.32
C PRO A 251 2.64 -11.56 -27.85
N THR A 252 2.68 -12.07 -26.60
CA THR A 252 1.66 -12.91 -25.97
C THR A 252 1.51 -12.56 -24.51
N GLY A 253 0.38 -12.89 -23.91
CA GLY A 253 0.20 -12.87 -22.45
C GLY A 253 1.14 -13.83 -21.75
N THR A 254 1.38 -13.61 -20.45
CA THR A 254 2.27 -14.44 -19.64
C THR A 254 1.54 -14.90 -18.37
N ALA A 255 1.40 -16.20 -18.18
CA ALA A 255 0.77 -16.77 -16.99
C ALA A 255 1.63 -16.51 -15.75
N THR A 256 1.02 -15.91 -14.71
CA THR A 256 1.73 -15.48 -13.51
C THR A 256 0.96 -15.76 -12.22
N VAL A 257 1.59 -15.46 -11.11
CA VAL A 257 1.02 -15.48 -9.77
C VAL A 257 0.64 -14.05 -9.34
N THR A 258 -0.52 -13.92 -8.74
CA THR A 258 -1.02 -12.66 -8.18
C THR A 258 -1.27 -12.74 -6.69
N VAL A 259 -1.19 -11.60 -6.04
CA VAL A 259 -1.51 -11.41 -4.62
C VAL A 259 -2.25 -10.09 -4.44
N ALA A 260 -3.28 -10.09 -3.60
CA ALA A 260 -4.04 -8.87 -3.34
C ALA A 260 -3.21 -7.82 -2.58
N ASN A 261 -3.59 -6.56 -2.73
CA ASN A 261 -3.10 -5.47 -1.92
C ASN A 261 -4.13 -5.08 -0.86
N VAL A 262 -3.64 -4.66 0.30
CA VAL A 262 -4.45 -4.13 1.39
C VAL A 262 -3.93 -2.75 1.81
N ILE A 263 -4.86 -1.90 2.21
CA ILE A 263 -4.56 -0.63 2.87
C ILE A 263 -4.71 -0.86 4.36
N LEU A 264 -3.63 -0.63 5.11
CA LEU A 264 -3.53 -0.88 6.54
C LEU A 264 -3.45 0.42 7.32
N VAL A 265 -3.93 0.37 8.57
CA VAL A 265 -3.86 1.44 9.57
C VAL A 265 -3.53 0.83 10.94
N GLY A 266 -3.15 1.65 11.91
CA GLY A 266 -3.03 1.26 13.30
C GLY A 266 -4.40 0.95 13.91
N GLY A 267 -4.42 0.08 14.94
CA GLY A 267 -5.66 -0.22 15.67
C GLY A 267 -6.17 0.93 16.55
N ASP A 268 -5.35 1.93 16.77
CA ASP A 268 -5.60 3.14 17.56
C ASP A 268 -6.19 4.30 16.75
N MET A 269 -6.27 4.15 15.41
CA MET A 269 -6.89 5.18 14.56
C MET A 269 -8.35 5.42 15.01
N PRO A 270 -8.81 6.69 15.13
CA PRO A 270 -10.20 6.97 15.49
C PRO A 270 -11.19 6.32 14.51
N GLU A 271 -12.24 5.71 15.05
CA GLU A 271 -13.21 4.96 14.24
C GLU A 271 -13.85 5.83 13.13
N GLN A 272 -14.19 7.09 13.44
CA GLN A 272 -14.76 7.98 12.45
C GLN A 272 -13.78 8.31 11.34
N LEU A 273 -12.50 8.52 11.67
CA LEU A 273 -11.44 8.76 10.67
C LEU A 273 -11.27 7.54 9.74
N ALA A 274 -11.19 6.34 10.29
CA ALA A 274 -11.10 5.12 9.50
C ALA A 274 -12.33 4.90 8.59
N TYR A 275 -13.54 5.24 9.09
CA TYR A 275 -14.77 5.23 8.28
C TYR A 275 -14.65 6.20 7.10
N ASP A 276 -14.25 7.46 7.37
CA ASP A 276 -14.16 8.49 6.34
C ASP A 276 -13.05 8.17 5.32
N LEU A 277 -11.89 7.71 5.76
CA LEU A 277 -10.84 7.24 4.87
C LEU A 277 -11.32 6.11 3.97
N THR A 278 -12.01 5.11 4.53
CA THR A 278 -12.58 4.01 3.73
C THR A 278 -13.61 4.55 2.73
N ARG A 279 -14.51 5.42 3.16
CA ARG A 279 -15.52 6.06 2.30
C ARG A 279 -14.89 6.79 1.12
N LEU A 280 -13.81 7.56 1.36
CA LEU A 280 -13.13 8.33 0.31
C LEU A 280 -12.55 7.44 -0.79
N LEU A 281 -12.05 6.26 -0.50
CA LEU A 281 -11.57 5.30 -1.50
C LEU A 281 -12.64 4.99 -2.58
N PHE A 282 -13.90 4.88 -2.16
CA PHE A 282 -14.99 4.49 -3.06
C PHE A 282 -15.73 5.69 -3.65
N THR A 283 -15.93 6.75 -2.88
CA THR A 283 -16.63 7.94 -3.38
C THR A 283 -15.81 8.74 -4.40
N HIS A 284 -14.48 8.61 -4.34
CA HIS A 284 -13.53 9.27 -5.25
C HIS A 284 -12.74 8.28 -6.12
N GLN A 285 -13.29 7.08 -6.33
CA GLN A 285 -12.63 6.02 -7.11
C GLN A 285 -12.29 6.47 -8.54
N ALA A 286 -13.14 7.28 -9.17
CA ALA A 286 -12.88 7.82 -10.50
C ALA A 286 -11.62 8.72 -10.54
N GLU A 287 -11.36 9.49 -9.47
CA GLU A 287 -10.15 10.31 -9.36
C GLU A 287 -8.91 9.41 -9.20
N LEU A 288 -9.01 8.34 -8.40
CA LEU A 288 -7.94 7.36 -8.26
C LEU A 288 -7.67 6.60 -9.57
N GLY A 289 -8.73 6.25 -10.31
CA GLY A 289 -8.65 5.62 -11.63
C GLY A 289 -8.00 6.52 -12.69
N ALA A 290 -8.17 7.84 -12.56
CA ALA A 290 -7.50 8.83 -13.43
C ALA A 290 -5.99 8.94 -13.16
N VAL A 291 -5.54 8.66 -11.92
CA VAL A 291 -4.12 8.62 -11.56
C VAL A 291 -3.46 7.34 -12.07
N HIS A 292 -4.13 6.20 -11.90
CA HIS A 292 -3.65 4.90 -12.36
C HIS A 292 -4.84 3.94 -12.56
N PRO A 293 -4.90 3.12 -13.63
CA PRO A 293 -6.01 2.23 -13.91
C PRO A 293 -6.42 1.32 -12.73
N GLU A 294 -5.45 0.84 -11.96
CA GLU A 294 -5.71 0.02 -10.77
C GLU A 294 -6.55 0.74 -9.70
N GLY A 295 -6.60 2.06 -9.70
CA GLY A 295 -7.48 2.84 -8.84
C GLY A 295 -8.96 2.64 -9.14
N GLY A 296 -9.31 2.17 -10.35
CA GLY A 296 -10.67 1.80 -10.75
C GLY A 296 -11.03 0.33 -10.52
N ASN A 297 -10.08 -0.52 -10.12
CA ASN A 297 -10.22 -1.97 -10.15
C ASN A 297 -10.66 -2.62 -8.84
N PHE A 298 -10.96 -1.87 -7.78
CA PHE A 298 -11.47 -2.44 -6.54
C PHE A 298 -12.94 -2.09 -6.32
N THR A 299 -13.67 -3.00 -5.68
CA THR A 299 -15.12 -2.87 -5.45
C THR A 299 -15.44 -3.05 -3.97
N LYS A 300 -16.56 -2.49 -3.50
CA LYS A 300 -17.04 -2.72 -2.13
C LYS A 300 -17.21 -4.21 -1.82
N GLN A 301 -17.68 -5.01 -2.79
CA GLN A 301 -17.92 -6.44 -2.61
C GLN A 301 -16.65 -7.23 -2.26
N THR A 302 -15.52 -6.83 -2.82
CA THR A 302 -14.23 -7.52 -2.59
C THR A 302 -13.38 -6.86 -1.53
N ALA A 303 -13.59 -5.58 -1.26
CA ALA A 303 -12.72 -4.78 -0.41
C ALA A 303 -12.79 -5.16 1.08
N ALA A 304 -13.93 -5.69 1.55
CA ALA A 304 -14.08 -6.17 2.93
C ALA A 304 -13.37 -7.53 3.18
N GLY A 305 -12.97 -8.25 2.11
CA GLY A 305 -12.30 -9.56 2.21
C GLY A 305 -10.81 -9.42 2.52
N THR A 306 -10.48 -9.09 3.76
CA THR A 306 -9.09 -8.81 4.19
C THR A 306 -8.49 -9.89 5.08
N ASP A 307 -9.18 -11.04 5.22
CA ASP A 307 -8.69 -12.14 6.08
C ASP A 307 -7.24 -12.54 5.74
N PRO A 308 -6.43 -12.86 6.76
CA PRO A 308 -6.74 -12.91 8.19
C PRO A 308 -6.64 -11.57 8.93
N ILE A 309 -6.36 -10.47 8.22
CA ILE A 309 -6.25 -9.15 8.83
C ILE A 309 -7.66 -8.61 9.13
N PRO A 310 -8.03 -8.33 10.39
CA PRO A 310 -9.35 -7.81 10.69
C PRO A 310 -9.52 -6.39 10.13
N LEU A 311 -10.72 -6.09 9.67
CA LEU A 311 -11.08 -4.71 9.33
C LEU A 311 -10.98 -3.81 10.56
N HIS A 312 -10.60 -2.55 10.35
CA HIS A 312 -10.77 -1.52 11.36
C HIS A 312 -12.28 -1.31 11.64
N PRO A 313 -12.70 -1.08 12.90
CA PRO A 313 -14.13 -0.90 13.21
C PRO A 313 -14.84 0.15 12.33
N GLY A 314 -14.19 1.28 12.04
CA GLY A 314 -14.72 2.29 11.13
C GLY A 314 -14.89 1.79 9.69
N ALA A 315 -13.94 1.02 9.17
CA ALA A 315 -14.05 0.40 7.85
C ALA A 315 -15.17 -0.64 7.82
N ALA A 316 -15.27 -1.50 8.84
CA ALA A 316 -16.34 -2.48 8.97
C ALA A 316 -17.71 -1.81 8.95
N ARG A 317 -17.88 -0.70 9.69
CA ARG A 317 -19.10 0.11 9.70
C ARG A 317 -19.44 0.65 8.31
N TYR A 318 -18.45 1.13 7.55
CA TYR A 318 -18.67 1.61 6.17
C TYR A 318 -19.24 0.50 5.26
N TYR A 319 -18.71 -0.71 5.34
CA TYR A 319 -19.20 -1.83 4.53
C TYR A 319 -20.57 -2.36 4.95
N GLN A 320 -20.99 -2.15 6.20
CA GLN A 320 -22.32 -2.56 6.70
C GLN A 320 -23.44 -1.59 6.28
N VAL A 321 -23.15 -0.32 6.09
CA VAL A 321 -24.15 0.73 5.79
C VAL A 321 -24.36 0.91 4.28
N GLY A 322 -23.53 0.34 3.44
CA GLY A 322 -23.59 0.43 1.97
C GLY A 322 -23.98 -0.85 1.30
#